data_9027d5d3a007351e07f8b8f042889788
#
_entry.id   9027d5d3a007351e07f8b8f042889788
#
_cell.length_a   1.000
_cell.length_b   1.000
_cell.length_c   1.000
_cell.angle_alpha   90.00
_cell.angle_beta   90.00
_cell.angle_gamma   90.00
#
_symmetry.space_group_name_H-M   'P 1'
#
loop_
_entity.id
_entity.type
_entity.pdbx_description
1 polymer ?
#
loop_
_entity_poly.entity_id
_entity_poly.type
_entity_poly.pdbx_seq_one_letter_code
_entity_poly.pdbx_strand_id
1 'polypeptide(L)'
;YVKQLIALAGYFKEHKNPSEEQKLELKKWFFYTTYNQSFQNSSLSIVRSIFKRFEDYIKGEKCTAIDYEPIVIGEDALNFRYASGSALSNFMILSLVGNYLSYNPNAEITFYDPIKLNGNDPKGVMPYFIKKDLESILSLCDADEHFYKSYAITSNMIKNITNKEVFCNYRGTVIIEIEQQLLESLGLVCTRKEK
;
A
#
# COMPACT_ATOMS: atom_id res chain seq x y z
N TYR A 1 7.78 10.90 -3.36
CA TYR A 1 8.74 9.97 -4.00
C TYR A 1 10.12 10.58 -4.23
N VAL A 2 10.22 11.81 -4.78
CA VAL A 2 11.54 12.39 -5.16
C VAL A 2 12.53 12.35 -4.02
N LYS A 3 12.12 12.72 -2.80
CA LYS A 3 13.00 12.70 -1.62
C LYS A 3 13.47 11.29 -1.25
N GLN A 4 12.58 10.31 -1.34
CA GLN A 4 12.92 8.90 -1.10
C GLN A 4 13.87 8.37 -2.18
N LEU A 5 13.64 8.70 -3.45
CA LEU A 5 14.52 8.31 -4.56
C LEU A 5 15.92 8.92 -4.40
N ILE A 6 16.03 10.17 -3.94
CA ILE A 6 17.33 10.81 -3.64
C ILE A 6 18.07 10.03 -2.55
N ALA A 7 17.40 9.66 -1.46
CA ALA A 7 18.00 8.86 -0.40
C ALA A 7 18.49 7.50 -0.91
N LEU A 8 17.64 6.78 -1.65
CA LEU A 8 17.98 5.47 -2.24
C LEU A 8 19.13 5.59 -3.24
N ALA A 9 19.14 6.63 -4.09
CA ALA A 9 20.25 6.88 -5.01
C ALA A 9 21.57 7.11 -4.26
N GLY A 10 21.53 7.86 -3.15
CA GLY A 10 22.67 8.02 -2.25
C GLY A 10 23.15 6.68 -1.70
N TYR A 11 22.25 5.83 -1.24
CA TYR A 11 22.60 4.50 -0.75
C TYR A 11 23.27 3.65 -1.83
N PHE A 12 22.68 3.50 -3.02
CA PHE A 12 23.23 2.67 -4.10
C PHE A 12 24.51 3.23 -4.72
N LYS A 13 24.79 4.51 -4.55
CA LYS A 13 26.09 5.10 -4.92
C LYS A 13 27.22 4.51 -4.08
N GLU A 14 27.01 4.34 -2.77
CA GLU A 14 27.99 3.82 -1.82
C GLU A 14 27.97 2.27 -1.76
N HIS A 15 26.81 1.64 -1.90
CA HIS A 15 26.56 0.21 -1.77
C HIS A 15 25.95 -0.38 -3.05
N LYS A 16 26.81 -0.74 -4.02
CA LYS A 16 26.37 -1.28 -5.32
C LYS A 16 25.64 -2.63 -5.20
N ASN A 17 26.03 -3.46 -4.24
CA ASN A 17 25.51 -4.82 -4.05
C ASN A 17 25.05 -4.99 -2.59
N PRO A 18 23.87 -4.49 -2.22
CA PRO A 18 23.35 -4.66 -0.87
C PRO A 18 23.04 -6.12 -0.54
N SER A 19 23.28 -6.54 0.70
CA SER A 19 22.83 -7.83 1.21
C SER A 19 21.29 -7.92 1.25
N GLU A 20 20.76 -9.13 1.41
CA GLU A 20 19.30 -9.31 1.53
C GLU A 20 18.72 -8.58 2.75
N GLU A 21 19.46 -8.53 3.86
CA GLU A 21 19.08 -7.75 5.05
C GLU A 21 19.02 -6.26 4.75
N GLN A 22 20.01 -5.73 4.04
CA GLN A 22 20.04 -4.33 3.62
C GLN A 22 18.89 -4.03 2.63
N LYS A 23 18.62 -4.92 1.69
CA LYS A 23 17.46 -4.77 0.77
C LYS A 23 16.14 -4.76 1.52
N LEU A 24 16.00 -5.62 2.54
CA LEU A 24 14.81 -5.66 3.38
C LEU A 24 14.66 -4.36 4.16
N GLU A 25 15.74 -3.85 4.76
CA GLU A 25 15.73 -2.58 5.50
C GLU A 25 15.37 -1.40 4.59
N LEU A 26 15.90 -1.34 3.36
CA LEU A 26 15.53 -0.31 2.38
C LEU A 26 14.06 -0.37 1.99
N LYS A 27 13.52 -1.58 1.77
CA LYS A 27 12.08 -1.79 1.53
C LYS A 27 11.26 -1.31 2.72
N LYS A 28 11.62 -1.75 3.93
CA LYS A 28 10.97 -1.37 5.18
C LYS A 28 10.93 0.15 5.35
N TRP A 29 12.08 0.82 5.17
CA TRP A 29 12.19 2.27 5.23
C TRP A 29 11.30 2.97 4.18
N PHE A 30 11.33 2.48 2.94
CA PHE A 30 10.54 3.06 1.84
C PHE A 30 9.04 2.97 2.13
N PHE A 31 8.54 1.79 2.52
CA PHE A 31 7.13 1.59 2.83
C PHE A 31 6.70 2.36 4.08
N TYR A 32 7.51 2.35 5.14
CA TYR A 32 7.24 3.10 6.35
C TYR A 32 7.10 4.60 6.08
N THR A 33 8.08 5.19 5.40
CA THR A 33 8.06 6.63 5.10
C THR A 33 6.97 7.02 4.10
N THR A 34 6.55 6.09 3.23
CA THR A 34 5.43 6.27 2.31
C THR A 34 4.11 6.27 3.07
N TYR A 35 3.87 5.25 3.89
CA TYR A 35 2.62 5.10 4.63
C TYR A 35 2.39 6.26 5.61
N ASN A 36 3.40 6.60 6.36
CA ASN A 36 3.37 7.73 7.31
C ASN A 36 3.47 9.11 6.63
N GLN A 37 3.55 9.17 5.29
CA GLN A 37 3.72 10.43 4.55
C GLN A 37 4.84 11.32 5.10
N SER A 38 5.93 10.70 5.57
CA SER A 38 7.00 11.33 6.35
C SER A 38 7.69 12.51 5.65
N PHE A 39 7.57 12.62 4.33
CA PHE A 39 8.13 13.70 3.53
C PHE A 39 7.10 14.71 3.01
N GLN A 40 5.81 14.47 3.21
CA GLN A 40 4.75 15.26 2.58
C GLN A 40 4.27 16.42 3.46
N ASN A 41 4.05 16.15 4.74
CA ASN A 41 3.49 17.12 5.69
C ASN A 41 4.47 17.49 6.82
N SER A 42 5.75 17.19 6.65
CA SER A 42 6.78 17.38 7.67
C SER A 42 7.53 18.68 7.49
N SER A 43 7.90 19.32 8.62
CA SER A 43 8.76 20.50 8.61
C SER A 43 10.14 20.16 8.04
N LEU A 44 10.86 21.16 7.57
CA LEU A 44 12.23 20.98 7.04
C LEU A 44 13.17 20.35 8.07
N SER A 45 12.99 20.64 9.37
CA SER A 45 13.78 20.05 10.45
C SER A 45 13.56 18.53 10.54
N ILE A 46 12.31 18.08 10.49
CA ILE A 46 11.96 16.65 10.49
C ILE A 46 12.54 15.95 9.25
N VAL A 47 12.37 16.55 8.07
CA VAL A 47 12.91 15.98 6.82
C VAL A 47 14.43 15.85 6.91
N ARG A 48 15.14 16.86 7.44
CA ARG A 48 16.59 16.81 7.64
C ARG A 48 16.99 15.71 8.64
N SER A 49 16.24 15.54 9.71
CA SER A 49 16.46 14.47 10.70
C SER A 49 16.34 13.08 10.06
N ILE A 50 15.29 12.86 9.22
CA ILE A 50 15.11 11.60 8.48
C ILE A 50 16.30 11.33 7.55
N PHE A 51 16.74 12.33 6.78
CA PHE A 51 17.89 12.18 5.89
C PHE A 51 19.19 11.93 6.67
N LYS A 52 19.41 12.64 7.79
CA LYS A 52 20.58 12.43 8.64
C LYS A 52 20.62 11.00 9.17
N ARG A 53 19.49 10.49 9.68
CA ARG A 53 19.40 9.12 10.18
C ARG A 53 19.67 8.09 9.08
N PHE A 54 19.15 8.33 7.87
CA PHE A 54 19.40 7.47 6.71
C PHE A 54 20.89 7.52 6.28
N GLU A 55 21.53 8.70 6.35
CA GLU A 55 22.96 8.85 6.09
C GLU A 55 23.81 8.09 7.10
N ASP A 56 23.45 8.13 8.40
CA ASP A 56 24.13 7.38 9.46
C ASP A 56 24.01 5.86 9.23
N TYR A 57 22.85 5.40 8.71
CA TYR A 57 22.67 4.02 8.27
C TYR A 57 23.59 3.67 7.08
N ILE A 58 23.66 4.53 6.06
CA ILE A 58 24.58 4.33 4.92
C ILE A 58 26.03 4.16 5.39
N LYS A 59 26.47 4.94 6.38
CA LYS A 59 27.82 4.90 6.95
C LYS A 59 28.07 3.72 7.89
N GLY A 60 27.05 2.92 8.19
CA GLY A 60 27.12 1.83 9.16
C GLY A 60 27.15 2.28 10.63
N GLU A 61 26.87 3.56 10.90
CA GLU A 61 26.81 4.12 12.26
C GLU A 61 25.52 3.71 12.99
N LYS A 62 24.51 3.31 12.22
CA LYS A 62 23.20 2.84 12.69
C LYS A 62 22.78 1.56 11.98
N CYS A 63 22.07 0.68 12.72
CA CYS A 63 21.58 -0.59 12.19
C CYS A 63 20.27 -0.46 11.38
N THR A 64 19.53 0.64 11.58
CA THR A 64 18.25 0.91 10.93
C THR A 64 18.26 2.26 10.23
N ALA A 65 17.57 2.35 9.09
CA ALA A 65 17.51 3.57 8.29
C ALA A 65 16.66 4.69 8.91
N ILE A 66 15.78 4.33 9.86
CA ILE A 66 14.96 5.25 10.66
C ILE A 66 14.60 4.59 11.99
N ASP A 67 14.19 5.37 12.98
CA ASP A 67 13.60 4.84 14.20
C ASP A 67 12.11 4.54 13.91
N TYR A 68 11.76 3.25 13.89
CA TYR A 68 10.44 2.80 13.54
C TYR A 68 9.48 2.89 14.73
N GLU A 69 8.45 3.68 14.57
CA GLU A 69 7.31 3.75 15.48
C GLU A 69 6.19 2.81 14.99
N PRO A 70 5.30 2.34 15.84
CA PRO A 70 4.13 1.58 15.40
C PRO A 70 3.29 2.38 14.40
N ILE A 71 2.89 1.75 13.31
CA ILE A 71 2.03 2.35 12.30
C ILE A 71 0.59 2.22 12.76
N VAL A 72 -0.10 3.36 12.88
CA VAL A 72 -1.54 3.37 13.20
C VAL A 72 -2.33 3.21 11.91
N ILE A 73 -2.96 2.04 11.74
CA ILE A 73 -3.86 1.77 10.63
C ILE A 73 -5.28 2.10 11.07
N GLY A 74 -5.94 2.98 10.34
CA GLY A 74 -7.29 3.41 10.67
C GLY A 74 -8.16 3.66 9.46
N GLU A 75 -9.46 3.85 9.71
CA GLU A 75 -10.46 4.15 8.68
C GLU A 75 -10.16 5.44 7.90
N ASP A 76 -9.36 6.35 8.46
CA ASP A 76 -8.91 7.58 7.78
C ASP A 76 -8.10 7.27 6.51
N ALA A 77 -7.38 6.14 6.49
CA ALA A 77 -6.69 5.65 5.30
C ALA A 77 -7.68 5.30 4.17
N LEU A 78 -8.91 4.92 4.51
CA LEU A 78 -9.95 4.52 3.58
C LEU A 78 -10.71 5.71 2.97
N ASN A 79 -10.73 6.85 3.64
CA ASN A 79 -11.38 8.09 3.15
C ASN A 79 -10.52 8.88 2.16
N PHE A 80 -9.44 8.31 1.73
CA PHE A 80 -8.43 8.95 0.95
C PHE A 80 -8.78 8.86 -0.55
N ARG A 81 -8.74 10.00 -1.22
CA ARG A 81 -8.96 10.06 -2.67
C ARG A 81 -7.77 9.49 -3.41
N TYR A 82 -8.01 8.55 -4.32
CA TYR A 82 -6.97 8.15 -5.25
C TYR A 82 -6.47 9.35 -6.07
N ALA A 83 -5.15 9.53 -6.04
CA ALA A 83 -4.44 10.50 -6.85
C ALA A 83 -3.17 9.83 -7.40
N SER A 84 -3.05 9.72 -8.71
CA SER A 84 -1.94 9.01 -9.38
C SER A 84 -0.54 9.52 -8.99
N GLY A 85 -0.44 10.80 -8.61
CA GLY A 85 0.81 11.39 -8.10
C GLY A 85 1.08 11.16 -6.61
N SER A 86 0.14 10.59 -5.85
CA SER A 86 0.29 10.35 -4.43
C SER A 86 1.03 9.05 -4.15
N ALA A 87 2.09 9.12 -3.34
CA ALA A 87 2.82 7.94 -2.89
C ALA A 87 1.94 6.95 -2.14
N LEU A 88 1.08 7.46 -1.26
CA LEU A 88 0.16 6.64 -0.48
C LEU A 88 -0.90 5.97 -1.37
N SER A 89 -1.48 6.69 -2.36
CA SER A 89 -2.41 6.10 -3.32
C SER A 89 -1.78 4.94 -4.08
N ASN A 90 -0.56 5.15 -4.56
CA ASN A 90 0.15 4.12 -5.30
C ASN A 90 0.54 2.94 -4.40
N PHE A 91 0.87 3.19 -3.13
CA PHE A 91 1.10 2.12 -2.16
C PHE A 91 -0.15 1.24 -2.00
N MET A 92 -1.32 1.84 -1.81
CA MET A 92 -2.58 1.13 -1.65
C MET A 92 -2.94 0.30 -2.90
N ILE A 93 -2.70 0.86 -4.09
CA ILE A 93 -2.90 0.10 -5.34
C ILE A 93 -1.87 -1.03 -5.47
N LEU A 94 -0.62 -0.81 -5.11
CA LEU A 94 0.41 -1.85 -5.12
C LEU A 94 0.12 -2.97 -4.12
N SER A 95 -0.50 -2.69 -2.98
CA SER A 95 -0.94 -3.73 -2.04
C SER A 95 -2.04 -4.61 -2.65
N LEU A 96 -2.98 -4.03 -3.40
CA LEU A 96 -3.99 -4.78 -4.15
C LEU A 96 -3.37 -5.62 -5.28
N VAL A 97 -2.37 -5.08 -5.99
CA VAL A 97 -1.61 -5.83 -7.00
C VAL A 97 -0.86 -7.00 -6.36
N GLY A 98 -0.19 -6.76 -5.23
CA GLY A 98 0.49 -7.81 -4.46
C GLY A 98 -0.46 -8.91 -4.00
N ASN A 99 -1.63 -8.53 -3.50
CA ASN A 99 -2.68 -9.48 -3.15
C ASN A 99 -3.12 -10.31 -4.38
N TYR A 100 -3.42 -9.66 -5.51
CA TYR A 100 -3.80 -10.37 -6.73
C TYR A 100 -2.73 -11.36 -7.19
N LEU A 101 -1.45 -10.97 -7.19
CA LEU A 101 -0.33 -11.84 -7.58
C LEU A 101 -0.11 -13.00 -6.61
N SER A 102 -0.42 -12.84 -5.32
CA SER A 102 -0.33 -13.95 -4.35
C SER A 102 -1.29 -15.10 -4.69
N TYR A 103 -2.43 -14.79 -5.29
CA TYR A 103 -3.40 -15.76 -5.79
C TYR A 103 -3.13 -16.19 -7.24
N ASN A 104 -2.45 -15.35 -8.03
CA ASN A 104 -2.21 -15.56 -9.46
C ASN A 104 -0.73 -15.31 -9.79
N PRO A 105 0.21 -16.16 -9.34
CA PRO A 105 1.65 -15.90 -9.42
C PRO A 105 2.20 -15.79 -10.84
N ASN A 106 1.52 -16.36 -11.83
CA ASN A 106 1.91 -16.31 -13.24
C ASN A 106 1.14 -15.25 -14.04
N ALA A 107 0.34 -14.39 -13.38
CA ALA A 107 -0.41 -13.37 -14.08
C ALA A 107 0.50 -12.23 -14.53
N GLU A 108 0.39 -11.85 -15.80
CA GLU A 108 0.96 -10.60 -16.28
C GLU A 108 0.05 -9.45 -15.84
N ILE A 109 0.64 -8.51 -15.09
CA ILE A 109 -0.03 -7.27 -14.74
C ILE A 109 0.50 -6.17 -15.64
N THR A 110 -0.33 -5.72 -16.54
CA THR A 110 -0.14 -4.45 -17.23
C THR A 110 -0.58 -3.34 -16.29
N PHE A 111 0.29 -2.36 -16.03
CA PHE A 111 -0.07 -1.19 -15.24
C PHE A 111 -1.10 -0.37 -16.00
N TYR A 112 -2.36 -0.52 -15.63
CA TYR A 112 -3.44 0.37 -16.05
C TYR A 112 -3.73 1.36 -14.94
N ASP A 113 -4.28 2.51 -15.32
CA ASP A 113 -4.92 3.37 -14.32
C ASP A 113 -6.02 2.56 -13.60
N PRO A 114 -6.09 2.63 -12.26
CA PRO A 114 -7.08 1.89 -11.51
C PRO A 114 -8.49 2.27 -11.97
N ILE A 115 -9.34 1.27 -12.18
CA ILE A 115 -10.71 1.48 -12.60
C ILE A 115 -11.58 1.74 -11.41
N LYS A 116 -12.41 2.75 -11.52
CA LYS A 116 -13.39 3.13 -10.53
C LYS A 116 -14.73 2.46 -10.80
N LEU A 117 -15.38 1.99 -9.76
CA LEU A 117 -16.77 1.51 -9.83
C LEU A 117 -17.70 2.66 -10.29
N ASN A 118 -18.42 2.46 -11.40
CA ASN A 118 -19.34 3.47 -11.92
C ASN A 118 -20.50 3.75 -10.95
N GLY A 119 -20.81 5.02 -10.71
CA GLY A 119 -21.94 5.52 -9.92
C GLY A 119 -21.57 6.60 -8.93
N ASN A 120 -22.53 7.02 -8.08
CA ASN A 120 -22.33 8.05 -7.05
C ASN A 120 -21.15 7.69 -6.18
N ASP A 121 -20.19 8.61 -6.15
CA ASP A 121 -18.82 8.39 -5.76
C ASP A 121 -18.60 8.09 -4.27
N PRO A 122 -18.45 6.84 -3.83
CA PRO A 122 -17.79 6.61 -2.56
C PRO A 122 -16.37 7.21 -2.63
N LYS A 123 -15.98 7.91 -1.59
CA LYS A 123 -14.63 8.46 -1.43
C LYS A 123 -13.65 7.31 -1.15
N GLY A 124 -12.40 7.46 -1.54
CA GLY A 124 -11.33 6.54 -1.18
C GLY A 124 -10.87 5.59 -2.27
N VAL A 125 -10.05 4.59 -1.91
CA VAL A 125 -9.51 3.58 -2.85
C VAL A 125 -10.38 2.34 -2.98
N MET A 126 -11.34 2.12 -2.10
CA MET A 126 -12.21 0.96 -2.12
C MET A 126 -12.94 0.70 -3.46
N PRO A 127 -13.36 1.74 -4.21
CA PRO A 127 -13.96 1.54 -5.52
C PRO A 127 -12.96 1.23 -6.64
N TYR A 128 -11.64 1.23 -6.38
CA TYR A 128 -10.63 0.99 -7.40
C TYR A 128 -10.23 -0.46 -7.51
N PHE A 129 -9.95 -0.89 -8.73
CA PHE A 129 -9.56 -2.26 -9.08
C PHE A 129 -8.41 -2.25 -10.08
N ILE A 130 -7.64 -3.32 -10.08
CA ILE A 130 -6.41 -3.44 -10.87
C ILE A 130 -6.63 -3.93 -12.31
N LYS A 131 -7.84 -4.38 -12.67
CA LYS A 131 -8.17 -4.88 -14.01
C LYS A 131 -9.46 -4.27 -14.55
N LYS A 132 -9.49 -4.15 -15.89
CA LYS A 132 -10.53 -3.47 -16.66
C LYS A 132 -11.86 -4.24 -16.76
N ASP A 133 -11.82 -5.56 -16.58
CA ASP A 133 -12.99 -6.44 -16.80
C ASP A 133 -13.87 -6.62 -15.56
N LEU A 134 -13.91 -5.59 -14.73
CA LEU A 134 -14.63 -5.66 -13.46
C LEU A 134 -16.14 -5.95 -13.61
N GLU A 135 -16.78 -5.38 -14.63
CA GLU A 135 -18.20 -5.64 -14.87
C GLU A 135 -18.47 -7.12 -15.16
N SER A 136 -17.58 -7.77 -15.92
CA SER A 136 -17.63 -9.21 -16.11
C SER A 136 -17.30 -10.00 -14.83
N ILE A 137 -16.38 -9.50 -14.02
CA ILE A 137 -16.01 -10.09 -12.73
C ILE A 137 -17.18 -10.05 -11.75
N LEU A 138 -17.89 -8.95 -11.70
CA LEU A 138 -19.02 -8.75 -10.80
C LEU A 138 -20.30 -9.45 -11.29
N SER A 139 -20.39 -9.78 -12.58
CA SER A 139 -21.47 -10.57 -13.14
C SER A 139 -21.30 -12.09 -12.95
N LEU A 140 -20.11 -12.55 -12.57
CA LEU A 140 -19.82 -13.95 -12.26
C LEU A 140 -20.31 -14.29 -10.84
N CYS A 141 -21.63 -14.38 -10.68
CA CYS A 141 -22.26 -14.76 -9.41
C CYS A 141 -21.82 -16.13 -8.86
N ASP A 142 -21.13 -16.95 -9.67
CA ASP A 142 -20.67 -18.30 -9.36
C ASP A 142 -19.15 -18.44 -9.30
N ALA A 143 -18.40 -17.32 -9.23
CA ALA A 143 -16.96 -17.39 -9.06
C ALA A 143 -16.60 -17.98 -7.69
N ASP A 144 -15.51 -18.75 -7.63
CA ASP A 144 -15.04 -19.33 -6.39
C ASP A 144 -14.46 -18.26 -5.45
N GLU A 145 -14.31 -18.62 -4.18
CA GLU A 145 -13.85 -17.69 -3.16
C GLU A 145 -12.39 -17.28 -3.38
N HIS A 146 -11.57 -18.13 -4.00
CA HIS A 146 -10.19 -17.82 -4.38
C HIS A 146 -10.14 -16.64 -5.37
N PHE A 147 -11.04 -16.68 -6.37
CA PHE A 147 -11.16 -15.62 -7.34
C PHE A 147 -11.57 -14.29 -6.69
N TYR A 148 -12.61 -14.30 -5.83
CA TYR A 148 -13.03 -13.09 -5.13
C TYR A 148 -11.93 -12.50 -4.23
N LYS A 149 -11.24 -13.34 -3.45
CA LYS A 149 -10.15 -12.92 -2.57
C LYS A 149 -9.00 -12.26 -3.35
N SER A 150 -8.71 -12.74 -4.57
CA SER A 150 -7.66 -12.14 -5.41
C SER A 150 -7.94 -10.66 -5.73
N TYR A 151 -9.20 -10.24 -5.77
CA TYR A 151 -9.63 -8.85 -5.98
C TYR A 151 -9.96 -8.10 -4.68
N ALA A 152 -9.59 -8.62 -3.52
CA ALA A 152 -9.98 -8.07 -2.23
C ALA A 152 -11.51 -7.97 -2.08
N ILE A 153 -12.23 -9.03 -2.47
CA ILE A 153 -13.69 -9.15 -2.42
C ILE A 153 -14.04 -10.45 -1.70
N THR A 154 -15.20 -10.51 -1.07
CA THR A 154 -15.78 -11.73 -0.52
C THR A 154 -17.13 -12.01 -1.16
N SER A 155 -17.59 -13.26 -1.13
CA SER A 155 -18.91 -13.64 -1.63
C SER A 155 -20.07 -12.86 -0.97
N ASN A 156 -19.89 -12.45 0.31
CA ASN A 156 -20.86 -11.61 1.01
C ASN A 156 -20.93 -10.18 0.45
N MET A 157 -19.82 -9.64 -0.05
CA MET A 157 -19.81 -8.31 -0.67
C MET A 157 -20.59 -8.28 -1.98
N ILE A 158 -20.53 -9.36 -2.76
CA ILE A 158 -21.27 -9.47 -4.03
C ILE A 158 -22.76 -9.34 -3.82
N LYS A 159 -23.30 -9.88 -2.72
CA LYS A 159 -24.72 -9.73 -2.38
C LYS A 159 -25.15 -8.28 -2.14
N ASN A 160 -24.18 -7.41 -1.81
CA ASN A 160 -24.40 -5.99 -1.52
C ASN A 160 -23.91 -5.07 -2.65
N ILE A 161 -23.60 -5.60 -3.83
CA ILE A 161 -22.97 -4.82 -4.90
C ILE A 161 -23.85 -3.68 -5.42
N THR A 162 -25.15 -3.79 -5.30
CA THR A 162 -26.12 -2.74 -5.64
C THR A 162 -26.07 -1.56 -4.67
N ASN A 163 -25.67 -1.82 -3.41
CA ASN A 163 -25.40 -0.78 -2.42
C ASN A 163 -23.88 -0.51 -2.33
N LYS A 164 -23.41 0.40 -3.20
CA LYS A 164 -21.99 0.70 -3.35
C LYS A 164 -21.32 1.18 -2.07
N GLU A 165 -22.02 1.90 -1.22
CA GLU A 165 -21.49 2.36 0.06
C GLU A 165 -21.19 1.18 0.99
N VAL A 166 -22.15 0.29 1.15
CA VAL A 166 -22.01 -0.94 1.94
C VAL A 166 -20.90 -1.82 1.37
N PHE A 167 -20.88 -2.02 0.04
CA PHE A 167 -19.82 -2.77 -0.64
C PHE A 167 -18.44 -2.18 -0.37
N CYS A 168 -18.27 -0.86 -0.54
CA CYS A 168 -16.98 -0.19 -0.32
C CYS A 168 -16.55 -0.25 1.14
N ASN A 169 -17.46 -0.14 2.10
CA ASN A 169 -17.14 -0.25 3.51
C ASN A 169 -16.61 -1.64 3.86
N TYR A 170 -17.26 -2.71 3.41
CA TYR A 170 -16.77 -4.08 3.60
C TYR A 170 -15.42 -4.31 2.90
N ARG A 171 -15.29 -3.84 1.66
CA ARG A 171 -14.03 -3.97 0.93
C ARG A 171 -12.89 -3.20 1.61
N GLY A 172 -13.19 -2.04 2.18
CA GLY A 172 -12.24 -1.27 2.97
C GLY A 172 -11.62 -2.06 4.12
N THR A 173 -12.42 -2.84 4.83
CA THR A 173 -11.91 -3.71 5.91
C THR A 173 -10.91 -4.73 5.37
N VAL A 174 -11.21 -5.37 4.23
CA VAL A 174 -10.30 -6.34 3.60
C VAL A 174 -9.02 -5.67 3.10
N ILE A 175 -9.10 -4.47 2.51
CA ILE A 175 -7.93 -3.72 2.07
C ILE A 175 -7.01 -3.37 3.25
N ILE A 176 -7.59 -2.93 4.38
CA ILE A 176 -6.81 -2.67 5.61
C ILE A 176 -6.06 -3.94 6.06
N GLU A 177 -6.70 -5.10 6.01
CA GLU A 177 -6.06 -6.36 6.38
C GLU A 177 -4.90 -6.72 5.45
N ILE A 178 -5.07 -6.51 4.13
CA ILE A 178 -4.01 -6.72 3.14
C ILE A 178 -2.83 -5.77 3.38
N GLU A 179 -3.09 -4.49 3.64
CA GLU A 179 -2.04 -3.51 3.94
C GLU A 179 -1.31 -3.84 5.23
N GLN A 180 -2.04 -4.22 6.28
CA GLN A 180 -1.45 -4.64 7.55
C GLN A 180 -0.53 -5.84 7.34
N GLN A 181 -0.99 -6.88 6.65
CA GLN A 181 -0.19 -8.06 6.35
C GLN A 181 1.08 -7.73 5.57
N LEU A 182 0.98 -6.83 4.58
CA LEU A 182 2.14 -6.37 3.82
C LEU A 182 3.16 -5.66 4.72
N LEU A 183 2.72 -4.72 5.56
CA LEU A 183 3.60 -3.98 6.46
C LEU A 183 4.25 -4.90 7.51
N GLU A 184 3.48 -5.82 8.09
CA GLU A 184 3.97 -6.80 9.06
C GLU A 184 4.96 -7.79 8.43
N SER A 185 4.77 -8.18 7.16
CA SER A 185 5.72 -9.01 6.42
C SER A 185 7.10 -8.35 6.24
N LEU A 186 7.15 -7.02 6.32
CA LEU A 186 8.38 -6.23 6.32
C LEU A 186 8.96 -6.05 7.74
N GLY A 187 8.35 -6.63 8.78
CA GLY A 187 8.76 -6.47 10.16
C GLY A 187 8.37 -5.12 10.77
N LEU A 188 7.34 -4.45 10.24
CA LEU A 188 6.76 -3.24 10.82
C LEU A 188 5.68 -3.63 11.82
N VAL A 189 5.59 -2.88 12.92
CA VAL A 189 4.53 -3.06 13.93
C VAL A 189 3.34 -2.21 13.53
N CYS A 190 2.17 -2.84 13.45
CA CYS A 190 0.92 -2.16 13.13
C CYS A 190 -0.02 -2.18 14.32
N THR A 191 -0.70 -1.07 14.59
CA THR A 191 -1.76 -0.96 15.58
C THR A 191 -3.03 -0.47 14.90
N ARG A 192 -4.18 -0.96 15.33
CA ARG A 192 -5.48 -0.43 14.85
C ARG A 192 -5.90 0.72 15.74
N LYS A 193 -6.41 1.78 15.12
CA LYS A 193 -7.05 2.87 15.84
C LYS A 193 -8.32 2.30 16.48
N GLU A 194 -8.39 2.29 17.81
CA GLU A 194 -9.62 1.97 18.52
C GLU A 194 -10.68 3.02 18.18
N LYS A 195 -11.93 2.56 17.98
CA LYS A 195 -13.08 3.42 17.65
C LYS A 195 -13.53 4.20 18.88
#